data_fe5731c8da111d04b5969c75cf69d709
#
_entry.id   fe5731c8da111d04b5969c75cf69d709
#
_cell.length_a   1.000
_cell.length_b   1.000
_cell.length_c   1.000
_cell.angle_alpha   90.00
_cell.angle_beta   90.00
_cell.angle_gamma   90.00
#
_symmetry.space_group_name_H-M   'P 1'
#
loop_
_entity.id
_entity.type
_entity.pdbx_description
1 polymer ?
#
loop_
_entity_poly.entity_id
_entity_poly.type
_entity_poly.pdbx_seq_one_letter_code
_entity_poly.pdbx_strand_id
1 'polypeptide(L)'
;MNGFLYLLKFSYRNLFRVPKRTIIMILSLSLGCGFIIWDLNFANSGSREIMKDFLAQYAGNYHITHPEYYNATNKREFNHYKTMTDGDLKNNNLISKSTKRAIAPVFISGEKKTLGVLLTGLEVEKEKRLSTLYTAITVGAFLDKHGSKQIILGKKLAQRLDVQIGEEVAVIGQAIDGSVANDLFKVVGLLDFGGGDLEESLAFTQLHSAQELLSLPPERYHQRVSFDMDSEGLPLVKNSSVTSWTEILPEIAVSIKFIDNFTWIVSLIIVIVVSLGLSNTLMITFFEREAEFTSLNIIGAKTTWITASLMIEVFIMASIALIIGALLGFFATTLFHYYPINIEFFTGGKPIIMGGMTIKPLIKIYSVPQYYWQVPLMIYAFLILTMIYPLIRVIRRSKNAV
;
A
#
# COMPACT_ATOMS: atom_id res chain seq x y z
N MET A 1 -13.49 -45.95 -16.37
CA MET A 1 -12.73 -44.91 -17.08
C MET A 1 -13.41 -44.39 -18.33
N ASN A 2 -14.12 -45.23 -19.10
CA ASN A 2 -14.79 -44.79 -20.35
C ASN A 2 -16.02 -43.87 -20.15
N GLY A 3 -16.77 -43.97 -19.04
CA GLY A 3 -17.96 -43.17 -18.79
C GLY A 3 -17.69 -41.68 -18.52
N PHE A 4 -16.61 -41.37 -17.83
CA PHE A 4 -16.24 -39.96 -17.49
C PHE A 4 -15.72 -39.23 -18.76
N LEU A 5 -14.91 -39.89 -19.58
CA LEU A 5 -14.44 -39.34 -20.84
C LEU A 5 -15.59 -39.06 -21.83
N TYR A 6 -16.58 -39.93 -21.85
CA TYR A 6 -17.79 -39.74 -22.64
C TYR A 6 -18.60 -38.52 -22.17
N LEU A 7 -18.74 -38.37 -20.86
CA LEU A 7 -19.44 -37.26 -20.22
C LEU A 7 -18.74 -35.90 -20.49
N LEU A 8 -17.40 -35.87 -20.42
CA LEU A 8 -16.59 -34.74 -20.79
C LEU A 8 -16.76 -34.30 -22.25
N LYS A 9 -16.71 -35.29 -23.18
CA LYS A 9 -16.87 -35.06 -24.63
C LYS A 9 -18.29 -34.56 -24.94
N PHE A 10 -19.29 -35.11 -24.26
CA PHE A 10 -20.69 -34.71 -24.42
C PHE A 10 -20.89 -33.27 -23.94
N SER A 11 -20.40 -32.93 -22.73
CA SER A 11 -20.50 -31.59 -22.17
C SER A 11 -19.77 -30.54 -23.00
N TYR A 12 -18.57 -30.88 -23.52
CA TYR A 12 -17.82 -30.00 -24.41
C TYR A 12 -18.57 -29.70 -25.71
N ARG A 13 -19.17 -30.72 -26.35
CA ARG A 13 -19.96 -30.52 -27.59
C ARG A 13 -21.23 -29.69 -27.31
N ASN A 14 -21.86 -29.86 -26.18
CA ASN A 14 -23.04 -29.09 -25.80
C ASN A 14 -22.74 -27.62 -25.62
N LEU A 15 -21.58 -27.29 -25.06
CA LEU A 15 -21.13 -25.92 -24.80
C LEU A 15 -21.12 -25.07 -26.09
N PHE A 16 -20.75 -25.67 -27.22
CA PHE A 16 -20.68 -24.98 -28.51
C PHE A 16 -21.95 -25.13 -29.38
N ARG A 17 -23.03 -25.74 -28.85
CA ARG A 17 -24.30 -25.85 -29.56
C ARG A 17 -24.99 -24.49 -29.73
N VAL A 18 -24.83 -23.56 -28.76
CA VAL A 18 -25.29 -22.18 -28.82
C VAL A 18 -24.11 -21.24 -28.62
N PRO A 19 -23.26 -21.07 -29.66
CA PRO A 19 -21.93 -20.43 -29.49
C PRO A 19 -22.01 -18.96 -29.05
N LYS A 20 -23.01 -18.19 -29.56
CA LYS A 20 -23.16 -16.77 -29.20
C LYS A 20 -23.31 -16.56 -27.71
N ARG A 21 -24.08 -17.40 -27.05
CA ARG A 21 -24.34 -17.32 -25.63
C ARG A 21 -23.13 -17.75 -24.80
N THR A 22 -22.50 -18.86 -25.16
CA THR A 22 -21.27 -19.33 -24.49
C THR A 22 -20.17 -18.29 -24.58
N ILE A 23 -20.00 -17.65 -25.74
CA ILE A 23 -19.03 -16.56 -25.90
C ILE A 23 -19.34 -15.38 -24.99
N ILE A 24 -20.61 -14.94 -24.91
CA ILE A 24 -21.01 -13.83 -24.02
C ILE A 24 -20.72 -14.16 -22.56
N MET A 25 -21.01 -15.39 -22.12
CA MET A 25 -20.71 -15.83 -20.76
C MET A 25 -19.22 -15.86 -20.47
N ILE A 26 -18.41 -16.42 -21.39
CA ILE A 26 -16.94 -16.46 -21.27
C ILE A 26 -16.40 -15.03 -21.22
N LEU A 27 -16.84 -14.15 -22.09
CA LEU A 27 -16.41 -12.75 -22.11
C LEU A 27 -16.78 -12.02 -20.81
N SER A 28 -18.00 -12.14 -20.34
CA SER A 28 -18.44 -11.49 -19.10
C SER A 28 -17.61 -11.95 -17.89
N LEU A 29 -17.40 -13.26 -17.77
CA LEU A 29 -16.63 -13.82 -16.67
C LEU A 29 -15.12 -13.48 -16.77
N SER A 30 -14.58 -13.50 -17.98
CA SER A 30 -13.16 -13.17 -18.21
C SER A 30 -12.87 -11.70 -17.96
N LEU A 31 -13.77 -10.80 -18.42
CA LEU A 31 -13.64 -9.37 -18.14
C LEU A 31 -13.76 -9.08 -16.64
N GLY A 32 -14.74 -9.69 -15.96
CA GLY A 32 -14.90 -9.55 -14.51
C GLY A 32 -13.69 -10.04 -13.74
N CYS A 33 -13.18 -11.22 -14.05
CA CYS A 33 -11.97 -11.77 -13.45
C CYS A 33 -10.74 -10.89 -13.71
N GLY A 34 -10.53 -10.49 -14.97
CA GLY A 34 -9.42 -9.63 -15.36
C GLY A 34 -9.44 -8.27 -14.68
N PHE A 35 -10.64 -7.67 -14.57
CA PHE A 35 -10.83 -6.40 -13.88
C PHE A 35 -10.50 -6.50 -12.39
N ILE A 36 -10.98 -7.54 -11.69
CA ILE A 36 -10.70 -7.73 -10.26
C ILE A 36 -9.19 -7.92 -10.03
N ILE A 37 -8.52 -8.72 -10.86
CA ILE A 37 -7.05 -8.90 -10.75
C ILE A 37 -6.33 -7.58 -10.97
N TRP A 38 -6.73 -6.80 -11.95
CA TRP A 38 -6.15 -5.49 -12.22
C TRP A 38 -6.40 -4.51 -11.09
N ASP A 39 -7.64 -4.44 -10.56
CA ASP A 39 -8.04 -3.56 -9.45
C ASP A 39 -7.23 -3.84 -8.17
N LEU A 40 -7.10 -5.11 -7.79
CA LEU A 40 -6.28 -5.53 -6.64
C LEU A 40 -4.80 -5.16 -6.82
N ASN A 41 -4.24 -5.34 -8.03
CA ASN A 41 -2.87 -4.93 -8.33
C ASN A 41 -2.72 -3.40 -8.29
N PHE A 42 -3.71 -2.65 -8.79
CA PHE A 42 -3.72 -1.19 -8.75
C PHE A 42 -3.74 -0.66 -7.32
N ALA A 43 -4.67 -1.13 -6.49
CA ALA A 43 -4.79 -0.70 -5.09
C ALA A 43 -3.53 -1.04 -4.28
N ASN A 44 -3.01 -2.26 -4.42
CA ASN A 44 -1.77 -2.67 -3.75
C ASN A 44 -0.56 -1.84 -4.20
N SER A 45 -0.46 -1.53 -5.49
CA SER A 45 0.64 -0.72 -6.02
C SER A 45 0.57 0.72 -5.54
N GLY A 46 -0.63 1.32 -5.52
CA GLY A 46 -0.84 2.66 -5.00
C GLY A 46 -0.40 2.78 -3.54
N SER A 47 -0.88 1.90 -2.69
CA SER A 47 -0.50 1.87 -1.26
C SER A 47 1.00 1.69 -1.05
N ARG A 48 1.64 0.81 -1.81
CA ARG A 48 3.09 0.57 -1.73
C ARG A 48 3.92 1.75 -2.23
N GLU A 49 3.54 2.39 -3.31
CA GLU A 49 4.31 3.49 -3.90
C GLU A 49 4.28 4.72 -3.00
N ILE A 50 3.11 5.06 -2.45
CA ILE A 50 2.95 6.11 -1.46
C ILE A 50 3.85 5.87 -0.26
N MET A 51 3.79 4.64 0.28
CA MET A 51 4.59 4.28 1.44
C MET A 51 6.09 4.31 1.15
N LYS A 52 6.52 3.76 0.00
CA LYS A 52 7.93 3.75 -0.41
C LYS A 52 8.50 5.16 -0.51
N ASP A 53 7.77 6.09 -1.11
CA ASP A 53 8.21 7.48 -1.23
C ASP A 53 8.33 8.16 0.13
N PHE A 54 7.35 7.97 1.00
CA PHE A 54 7.38 8.54 2.35
C PHE A 54 8.50 7.99 3.21
N LEU A 55 8.69 6.67 3.20
CA LEU A 55 9.78 6.03 3.94
C LEU A 55 11.13 6.49 3.40
N ALA A 56 11.29 6.58 2.07
CA ALA A 56 12.52 7.03 1.45
C ALA A 56 12.82 8.51 1.70
N GLN A 57 11.79 9.36 1.80
CA GLN A 57 11.98 10.78 2.04
C GLN A 57 12.25 11.12 3.50
N TYR A 58 11.48 10.55 4.43
CA TYR A 58 11.51 11.02 5.82
C TYR A 58 11.62 9.91 6.86
N ALA A 59 10.65 9.00 6.89
CA ALA A 59 10.51 8.11 8.04
C ALA A 59 11.59 7.02 8.11
N GLY A 60 12.09 6.53 6.96
CA GLY A 60 12.90 5.32 6.92
C GLY A 60 12.10 4.07 7.31
N ASN A 61 12.70 2.90 7.16
CA ASN A 61 12.04 1.62 7.45
C ASN A 61 12.16 1.23 8.93
N TYR A 62 13.32 1.51 9.53
CA TYR A 62 13.60 1.16 10.92
C TYR A 62 14.28 2.30 11.63
N HIS A 63 13.88 2.52 12.88
CA HIS A 63 14.54 3.41 13.82
C HIS A 63 15.28 2.60 14.86
N ILE A 64 16.55 2.88 15.02
CA ILE A 64 17.42 2.30 16.03
C ILE A 64 17.64 3.38 17.09
N THR A 65 17.21 3.11 18.31
CA THR A 65 17.17 4.10 19.41
C THR A 65 17.64 3.48 20.73
N HIS A 66 17.87 4.32 21.72
CA HIS A 66 17.96 3.85 23.10
C HIS A 66 16.68 3.09 23.49
N PRO A 67 16.72 2.01 24.28
CA PRO A 67 15.53 1.23 24.63
C PRO A 67 14.39 2.03 25.28
N GLU A 68 14.75 3.07 26.03
CA GLU A 68 13.79 3.95 26.70
C GLU A 68 13.49 5.25 25.91
N TYR A 69 13.90 5.32 24.63
CA TYR A 69 13.65 6.50 23.82
C TYR A 69 12.17 6.63 23.48
N TYR A 70 11.55 5.56 23.02
CA TYR A 70 10.12 5.51 22.76
C TYR A 70 9.37 4.98 23.99
N ASN A 71 8.20 5.58 24.27
CA ASN A 71 7.29 5.03 25.27
C ASN A 71 6.88 3.59 24.88
N ALA A 72 6.88 2.68 25.85
CA ALA A 72 6.56 1.27 25.62
C ALA A 72 5.14 1.05 25.05
N THR A 73 4.20 1.88 25.49
CA THR A 73 2.78 1.78 25.12
C THR A 73 2.43 2.65 23.91
N ASN A 74 3.04 3.84 23.82
CA ASN A 74 2.77 4.80 22.77
C ASN A 74 4.07 5.29 22.12
N LYS A 75 4.43 4.70 20.98
CA LYS A 75 5.69 5.04 20.26
C LYS A 75 5.72 6.45 19.67
N ARG A 76 4.63 7.24 19.75
CA ARG A 76 4.63 8.66 19.38
C ARG A 76 5.25 9.53 20.47
N GLU A 77 5.18 9.07 21.71
CA GLU A 77 5.82 9.74 22.83
C GLU A 77 7.27 9.27 22.89
N PHE A 78 8.18 10.20 22.79
CA PHE A 78 9.61 9.94 22.88
C PHE A 78 10.28 10.82 23.91
N ASN A 79 11.34 10.29 24.50
CA ASN A 79 12.11 10.97 25.51
C ASN A 79 13.42 11.50 24.89
N HIS A 80 13.48 12.77 24.54
CA HIS A 80 14.65 13.40 23.92
C HIS A 80 15.87 13.50 24.84
N TYR A 81 15.74 13.19 26.13
CA TYR A 81 16.89 13.05 27.03
C TYR A 81 17.64 11.71 26.85
N LYS A 82 17.04 10.74 26.20
CA LYS A 82 17.63 9.41 25.95
C LYS A 82 18.37 9.41 24.62
N THR A 83 19.68 9.29 24.71
CA THR A 83 20.60 9.35 23.57
C THR A 83 21.44 8.09 23.49
N MET A 84 22.03 7.83 22.33
CA MET A 84 22.91 6.70 22.08
C MET A 84 24.17 7.13 21.32
N THR A 85 25.16 6.24 21.28
CA THR A 85 26.41 6.39 20.55
C THR A 85 26.61 5.24 19.54
N ASP A 86 27.57 5.37 18.61
CA ASP A 86 27.92 4.26 17.71
C ASP A 86 28.53 3.06 18.47
N GLY A 87 29.07 3.28 19.66
CA GLY A 87 29.59 2.22 20.53
C GLY A 87 28.51 1.27 21.07
N ASP A 88 27.25 1.74 21.11
CA ASP A 88 26.10 0.94 21.51
C ASP A 88 25.71 -0.06 20.41
N LEU A 89 26.20 0.14 19.18
CA LEU A 89 25.93 -0.70 18.01
C LEU A 89 27.12 -1.60 17.71
N LYS A 90 26.94 -2.90 17.82
CA LYS A 90 28.01 -3.89 17.51
C LYS A 90 28.13 -4.23 16.02
N ASN A 91 27.25 -3.73 15.16
CA ASN A 91 27.19 -4.12 13.74
C ASN A 91 27.59 -2.95 12.82
N ASN A 92 28.79 -3.03 12.24
CA ASN A 92 29.29 -2.04 11.29
C ASN A 92 28.45 -1.91 10.02
N ASN A 93 27.73 -2.96 9.62
CA ASN A 93 26.87 -2.92 8.42
C ASN A 93 25.65 -2.03 8.62
N LEU A 94 25.04 -2.04 9.82
CA LEU A 94 23.96 -1.13 10.18
C LEU A 94 24.40 0.34 10.18
N ILE A 95 25.63 0.60 10.65
CA ILE A 95 26.22 1.94 10.70
C ILE A 95 26.36 2.53 9.28
N SER A 96 26.74 1.72 8.29
CA SER A 96 26.92 2.16 6.91
C SER A 96 25.60 2.44 6.18
N LYS A 97 24.53 1.70 6.51
CA LYS A 97 23.21 1.74 5.88
C LYS A 97 22.20 2.62 6.62
N SER A 98 22.63 3.35 7.63
CA SER A 98 21.76 4.20 8.44
C SER A 98 22.39 5.58 8.69
N THR A 99 21.56 6.59 8.90
CA THR A 99 21.94 7.98 9.18
C THR A 99 21.58 8.35 10.60
N LYS A 100 22.40 9.22 11.22
CA LYS A 100 22.17 9.76 12.56
C LYS A 100 21.19 10.92 12.50
N ARG A 101 20.31 10.99 13.50
CA ARG A 101 19.39 12.13 13.68
C ARG A 101 19.36 12.55 15.14
N ALA A 102 19.42 13.86 15.37
CA ALA A 102 19.13 14.49 16.65
C ALA A 102 17.74 15.11 16.58
N ILE A 103 16.83 14.73 17.46
CA ILE A 103 15.42 15.13 17.38
C ILE A 103 14.99 15.74 18.70
N ALA A 104 14.38 16.92 18.64
CA ALA A 104 13.78 17.55 19.82
C ALA A 104 12.54 18.37 19.45
N PRO A 105 11.53 18.42 20.33
CA PRO A 105 10.45 19.38 20.22
C PRO A 105 11.00 20.76 20.55
N VAL A 106 10.75 21.73 19.67
CA VAL A 106 11.18 23.12 19.82
C VAL A 106 10.07 24.08 19.41
N PHE A 107 10.20 25.33 19.83
CA PHE A 107 9.42 26.42 19.27
C PHE A 107 10.28 27.17 18.26
N ILE A 108 9.70 27.45 17.08
CA ILE A 108 10.31 28.34 16.10
C ILE A 108 9.52 29.63 16.09
N SER A 109 10.24 30.74 16.28
CA SER A 109 9.69 32.07 16.27
C SER A 109 10.15 32.86 15.04
N GLY A 110 9.19 33.26 14.22
CA GLY A 110 9.38 34.33 13.23
C GLY A 110 9.13 35.70 13.90
N GLU A 111 8.98 36.76 13.08
CA GLU A 111 8.75 38.12 13.61
C GLU A 111 7.46 38.26 14.39
N LYS A 112 6.38 37.58 14.01
CA LYS A 112 5.04 37.78 14.53
C LYS A 112 4.42 36.58 15.24
N LYS A 113 4.94 35.37 14.96
CA LYS A 113 4.32 34.11 15.38
C LYS A 113 5.37 33.13 15.87
N THR A 114 4.94 32.31 16.84
CA THR A 114 5.75 31.20 17.36
C THR A 114 4.95 29.89 17.22
N LEU A 115 5.55 28.87 16.68
CA LEU A 115 4.92 27.58 16.47
C LEU A 115 5.80 26.44 17.02
N GLY A 116 5.15 25.46 17.65
CA GLY A 116 5.81 24.24 18.10
C GLY A 116 6.06 23.30 16.94
N VAL A 117 7.29 22.83 16.79
CA VAL A 117 7.71 21.94 15.71
C VAL A 117 8.67 20.87 16.22
N LEU A 118 8.86 19.83 15.43
CA LEU A 118 9.88 18.81 15.65
C LEU A 118 11.13 19.18 14.84
N LEU A 119 12.18 19.63 15.52
CA LEU A 119 13.47 19.90 14.90
C LEU A 119 14.23 18.59 14.74
N THR A 120 14.71 18.33 13.54
CA THR A 120 15.53 17.16 13.22
C THR A 120 16.88 17.60 12.68
N GLY A 121 17.94 17.34 13.43
CA GLY A 121 19.32 17.48 12.98
C GLY A 121 19.76 16.28 12.14
N LEU A 122 20.27 16.52 10.94
CA LEU A 122 20.60 15.52 9.92
C LEU A 122 22.09 15.38 9.66
N GLU A 123 22.59 14.15 9.50
CA GLU A 123 23.92 13.87 8.97
C GLU A 123 23.91 14.08 7.44
N VAL A 124 24.12 15.33 7.00
CA VAL A 124 23.82 15.83 5.64
C VAL A 124 24.29 14.92 4.51
N GLU A 125 25.55 14.46 4.54
CA GLU A 125 26.13 13.62 3.48
C GLU A 125 25.48 12.23 3.40
N LYS A 126 25.23 11.62 4.56
CA LYS A 126 24.56 10.32 4.60
C LYS A 126 23.08 10.42 4.26
N GLU A 127 22.44 11.49 4.72
CA GLU A 127 21.04 11.73 4.37
C GLU A 127 20.87 11.88 2.87
N LYS A 128 21.69 12.68 2.17
CA LYS A 128 21.67 12.80 0.71
C LYS A 128 21.88 11.47 -0.04
N ARG A 129 22.67 10.56 0.55
CA ARG A 129 22.96 9.26 -0.07
C ARG A 129 21.90 8.21 0.20
N LEU A 130 21.30 8.21 1.39
CA LEU A 130 20.42 7.14 1.87
C LEU A 130 18.95 7.50 1.75
N SER A 131 18.60 8.78 1.82
CA SER A 131 17.22 9.26 1.70
C SER A 131 17.01 10.08 0.41
N THR A 132 15.76 10.32 0.09
CA THR A 132 15.36 11.23 -1.00
C THR A 132 14.80 12.56 -0.47
N LEU A 133 15.06 12.91 0.79
CA LEU A 133 14.57 14.13 1.43
C LEU A 133 14.94 15.39 0.65
N TYR A 134 16.14 15.43 0.09
CA TYR A 134 16.62 16.58 -0.71
C TYR A 134 15.78 16.85 -1.95
N THR A 135 15.05 15.84 -2.48
CA THR A 135 14.15 16.00 -3.63
C THR A 135 12.83 16.70 -3.27
N ALA A 136 12.51 16.81 -1.98
CA ALA A 136 11.33 17.52 -1.50
C ALA A 136 11.56 19.03 -1.36
N ILE A 137 12.80 19.53 -1.58
CA ILE A 137 13.09 20.96 -1.56
C ILE A 137 12.52 21.59 -2.84
N THR A 138 11.57 22.48 -2.67
CA THR A 138 10.91 23.18 -3.79
C THR A 138 11.45 24.58 -4.03
N VAL A 139 11.97 25.23 -2.99
CA VAL A 139 12.55 26.57 -3.08
C VAL A 139 13.81 26.64 -2.21
N GLY A 140 14.88 27.26 -2.71
CA GLY A 140 16.15 27.38 -2.00
C GLY A 140 17.08 26.20 -2.21
N ALA A 141 17.84 25.84 -1.19
CA ALA A 141 18.85 24.78 -1.24
C ALA A 141 18.72 23.82 -0.05
N PHE A 142 19.24 22.60 -0.22
CA PHE A 142 19.42 21.68 0.88
C PHE A 142 20.56 22.13 1.80
N LEU A 143 20.60 21.61 3.03
CA LEU A 143 21.64 21.93 4.02
C LEU A 143 23.05 21.72 3.45
N ASP A 144 23.96 22.65 3.75
CA ASP A 144 25.37 22.49 3.45
C ASP A 144 26.07 21.75 4.60
N LYS A 145 26.97 20.82 4.27
CA LYS A 145 27.76 20.07 5.25
C LYS A 145 28.61 20.98 6.15
N HIS A 146 29.22 22.01 5.56
CA HIS A 146 30.10 22.95 6.24
C HIS A 146 29.39 24.23 6.71
N GLY A 147 28.08 24.35 6.38
CA GLY A 147 27.26 25.43 6.88
C GLY A 147 26.98 25.29 8.38
N SER A 148 26.81 26.38 9.07
CA SER A 148 26.38 26.41 10.47
C SER A 148 25.03 27.11 10.59
N LYS A 149 24.19 26.61 11.52
CA LYS A 149 22.91 27.24 11.86
C LYS A 149 21.99 27.50 10.67
N GLN A 150 21.98 26.57 9.71
CA GLN A 150 21.03 26.58 8.60
C GLN A 150 19.80 25.78 8.98
N ILE A 151 18.62 26.23 8.55
CA ILE A 151 17.37 25.51 8.76
C ILE A 151 16.55 25.42 7.47
N ILE A 152 15.93 24.26 7.27
CA ILE A 152 14.92 24.00 6.24
C ILE A 152 13.58 23.91 6.95
N LEU A 153 12.59 24.63 6.48
CA LEU A 153 11.24 24.62 7.01
C LEU A 153 10.28 23.97 6.02
N GLY A 154 9.23 23.35 6.52
CA GLY A 154 8.08 23.01 5.68
C GLY A 154 7.49 24.29 5.08
N LYS A 155 7.06 24.21 3.82
CA LYS A 155 6.48 25.37 3.10
C LYS A 155 5.30 25.98 3.82
N LYS A 156 4.38 25.15 4.35
CA LYS A 156 3.25 25.60 5.15
C LYS A 156 3.69 26.21 6.49
N LEU A 157 4.72 25.63 7.12
CA LEU A 157 5.28 26.17 8.35
C LEU A 157 5.84 27.59 8.13
N ALA A 158 6.66 27.77 7.06
CA ALA A 158 7.22 29.05 6.72
C ALA A 158 6.11 30.10 6.41
N GLN A 159 5.06 29.72 5.68
CA GLN A 159 3.91 30.59 5.42
C GLN A 159 3.19 31.01 6.72
N ARG A 160 3.01 30.07 7.66
CA ARG A 160 2.36 30.36 8.96
C ARG A 160 3.22 31.25 9.84
N LEU A 161 4.54 31.11 9.80
CA LEU A 161 5.49 31.95 10.52
C LEU A 161 5.70 33.32 9.87
N ASP A 162 5.27 33.48 8.61
CA ASP A 162 5.51 34.68 7.77
C ASP A 162 7.01 34.90 7.55
N VAL A 163 7.76 33.82 7.18
CA VAL A 163 9.22 33.82 7.05
C VAL A 163 9.61 33.41 5.64
N GLN A 164 10.63 34.09 5.07
CA GLN A 164 11.17 33.83 3.74
C GLN A 164 12.59 33.25 3.81
N ILE A 165 13.05 32.72 2.65
CA ILE A 165 14.44 32.23 2.51
C ILE A 165 15.41 33.40 2.71
N GLY A 166 16.46 33.14 3.49
CA GLY A 166 17.48 34.12 3.84
C GLY A 166 17.25 34.83 5.16
N GLU A 167 16.03 34.78 5.71
CA GLU A 167 15.69 35.34 7.02
C GLU A 167 16.15 34.41 8.15
N GLU A 168 16.28 34.98 9.34
CA GLU A 168 16.65 34.26 10.54
C GLU A 168 15.40 33.97 11.41
N VAL A 169 15.36 32.79 11.99
CA VAL A 169 14.33 32.35 12.92
C VAL A 169 14.97 31.97 14.24
N ALA A 170 14.32 32.35 15.34
CA ALA A 170 14.73 31.91 16.66
C ALA A 170 14.19 30.51 16.93
N VAL A 171 15.06 29.58 17.30
CA VAL A 171 14.72 28.21 17.69
C VAL A 171 14.91 28.10 19.19
N ILE A 172 13.84 27.79 19.92
CA ILE A 172 13.80 27.76 21.39
C ILE A 172 13.30 26.38 21.82
N GLY A 173 14.04 25.73 22.70
CA GLY A 173 13.69 24.40 23.22
C GLY A 173 14.28 24.13 24.58
N GLN A 174 14.36 22.84 24.90
CA GLN A 174 15.04 22.39 26.11
C GLN A 174 16.20 21.47 25.69
N ALA A 175 17.38 21.77 26.21
CA ALA A 175 18.57 20.97 26.04
C ALA A 175 18.52 19.69 26.90
N ILE A 176 19.38 18.71 26.60
CA ILE A 176 19.38 17.44 27.34
C ILE A 176 19.83 17.57 28.81
N ASP A 177 20.53 18.63 29.12
CA ASP A 177 20.96 18.98 30.50
C ASP A 177 19.85 19.74 31.29
N GLY A 178 18.70 19.97 30.66
CA GLY A 178 17.55 20.69 31.24
C GLY A 178 17.64 22.20 31.08
N SER A 179 18.73 22.75 30.52
CA SER A 179 18.87 24.20 30.27
C SER A 179 17.98 24.64 29.11
N VAL A 180 17.77 25.96 29.00
CA VAL A 180 17.05 26.54 27.85
C VAL A 180 17.98 26.58 26.66
N ALA A 181 17.59 25.87 25.61
CA ALA A 181 18.22 25.92 24.30
C ALA A 181 17.63 27.10 23.51
N ASN A 182 18.46 28.04 23.07
CA ASN A 182 18.03 29.17 22.24
C ASN A 182 19.12 29.58 21.28
N ASP A 183 18.80 29.63 19.97
CA ASP A 183 19.74 30.07 18.94
C ASP A 183 19.00 30.60 17.71
N LEU A 184 19.73 31.31 16.84
CA LEU A 184 19.23 31.83 15.57
C LEU A 184 19.67 30.94 14.41
N PHE A 185 18.74 30.61 13.54
CA PHE A 185 18.99 29.79 12.36
C PHE A 185 18.53 30.53 11.10
N LYS A 186 19.39 30.49 10.07
CA LYS A 186 19.07 31.07 8.76
C LYS A 186 18.27 30.10 7.92
N VAL A 187 17.12 30.51 7.42
CA VAL A 187 16.28 29.72 6.51
C VAL A 187 16.94 29.62 5.14
N VAL A 188 17.35 28.42 4.72
CA VAL A 188 18.04 28.17 3.44
C VAL A 188 17.21 27.46 2.41
N GLY A 189 16.14 26.76 2.84
CA GLY A 189 15.27 26.04 1.93
C GLY A 189 13.89 25.80 2.48
N LEU A 190 12.93 25.62 1.58
CA LEU A 190 11.56 25.23 1.89
C LEU A 190 11.30 23.86 1.28
N LEU A 191 10.81 22.93 2.11
CA LEU A 191 10.41 21.60 1.66
C LEU A 191 8.89 21.52 1.49
N ASP A 192 8.47 20.72 0.53
CA ASP A 192 7.09 20.46 0.22
C ASP A 192 6.92 18.94 0.04
N PHE A 193 6.26 18.29 0.99
CA PHE A 193 5.84 16.88 0.87
C PHE A 193 4.50 16.77 0.12
N GLY A 194 4.05 17.87 -0.49
CA GLY A 194 2.83 17.97 -1.27
C GLY A 194 1.63 18.51 -0.51
N GLY A 195 1.86 19.36 0.51
CA GLY A 195 0.82 20.12 1.17
C GLY A 195 0.10 19.42 2.32
N GLY A 196 0.69 18.37 2.89
CA GLY A 196 0.17 17.68 4.08
C GLY A 196 0.42 18.45 5.39
N ASP A 197 -0.23 18.00 6.48
CA ASP A 197 -0.09 18.61 7.81
C ASP A 197 1.29 18.38 8.44
N LEU A 198 2.03 17.35 7.97
CA LEU A 198 3.40 17.08 8.40
C LEU A 198 4.34 18.27 8.14
N GLU A 199 4.14 19.00 7.05
CA GLU A 199 4.95 20.17 6.71
C GLU A 199 4.83 21.31 7.72
N GLU A 200 3.71 21.36 8.46
CA GLU A 200 3.48 22.39 9.48
C GLU A 200 4.25 22.15 10.78
N SER A 201 4.74 20.93 10.96
CA SER A 201 5.34 20.48 12.21
C SER A 201 6.80 20.05 12.11
N LEU A 202 7.42 20.10 10.92
CA LEU A 202 8.78 19.62 10.70
C LEU A 202 9.75 20.74 10.31
N ALA A 203 10.93 20.72 10.94
CA ALA A 203 12.07 21.55 10.60
C ALA A 203 13.35 20.72 10.60
N PHE A 204 14.27 21.01 9.69
CA PHE A 204 15.50 20.27 9.52
C PHE A 204 16.71 21.18 9.60
N THR A 205 17.76 20.75 10.30
CA THR A 205 19.04 21.44 10.41
C THR A 205 20.20 20.44 10.28
N GLN A 206 21.43 20.92 10.30
CA GLN A 206 22.60 20.05 10.37
C GLN A 206 22.66 19.35 11.74
N LEU A 207 23.20 18.10 11.75
CA LEU A 207 23.32 17.33 12.99
C LEU A 207 24.13 18.08 14.05
N HIS A 208 25.27 18.66 13.67
CA HIS A 208 26.12 19.40 14.61
C HIS A 208 25.42 20.66 15.17
N SER A 209 24.69 21.40 14.34
CA SER A 209 23.93 22.56 14.81
C SER A 209 22.80 22.19 15.78
N ALA A 210 22.14 21.05 15.55
CA ALA A 210 21.17 20.51 16.50
C ALA A 210 21.85 20.02 17.79
N GLN A 211 23.03 19.42 17.68
CA GLN A 211 23.81 18.97 18.84
C GLN A 211 24.26 20.16 19.70
N GLU A 212 24.77 21.23 19.08
CA GLU A 212 25.11 22.48 19.79
C GLU A 212 23.91 23.08 20.49
N LEU A 213 22.78 23.25 19.79
CA LEU A 213 21.55 23.79 20.36
C LEU A 213 21.07 22.97 21.58
N LEU A 214 21.13 21.64 21.47
CA LEU A 214 20.60 20.72 22.49
C LEU A 214 21.63 20.34 23.57
N SER A 215 22.82 20.93 23.58
CA SER A 215 23.94 20.56 24.48
C SER A 215 24.29 19.07 24.39
N LEU A 216 24.16 18.49 23.19
CA LEU A 216 24.49 17.09 22.92
C LEU A 216 25.97 16.95 22.56
N PRO A 217 26.75 16.04 23.19
CA PRO A 217 28.10 15.71 22.73
C PRO A 217 28.12 15.25 21.26
N PRO A 218 29.17 15.54 20.48
CA PRO A 218 29.21 15.24 19.04
C PRO A 218 29.03 13.76 18.66
N GLU A 219 29.41 12.85 19.56
CA GLU A 219 29.26 11.40 19.38
C GLU A 219 27.83 10.91 19.67
N ARG A 220 27.00 11.70 20.36
CA ARG A 220 25.65 11.32 20.76
C ARG A 220 24.59 11.80 19.79
N TYR A 221 23.57 10.98 19.65
CA TYR A 221 22.39 11.25 18.82
C TYR A 221 21.17 10.54 19.41
N HIS A 222 19.96 10.89 18.96
CA HIS A 222 18.72 10.30 19.48
C HIS A 222 18.37 9.00 18.77
N GLN A 223 18.55 8.96 17.45
CA GLN A 223 18.20 7.79 16.65
C GLN A 223 19.08 7.62 15.43
N ARG A 224 19.16 6.39 14.95
CA ARG A 224 19.61 6.06 13.59
C ARG A 224 18.42 5.60 12.77
N VAL A 225 18.32 6.10 11.55
CA VAL A 225 17.27 5.75 10.61
C VAL A 225 17.87 4.93 9.48
N SER A 226 17.33 3.73 9.27
CA SER A 226 17.67 2.85 8.15
C SER A 226 16.61 2.93 7.07
N PHE A 227 17.05 3.06 5.82
CA PHE A 227 16.22 3.09 4.62
C PHE A 227 16.22 1.75 3.87
N ASP A 228 16.94 0.75 4.38
CA ASP A 228 16.94 -0.60 3.80
C ASP A 228 15.64 -1.32 4.13
N MET A 229 15.06 -2.00 3.15
CA MET A 229 13.78 -2.71 3.31
C MET A 229 13.94 -4.10 3.92
N ASP A 230 15.15 -4.67 3.92
CA ASP A 230 15.41 -6.02 4.42
C ASP A 230 15.57 -6.00 5.94
N SER A 231 14.53 -6.46 6.65
CA SER A 231 14.57 -6.70 8.10
C SER A 231 15.36 -7.96 8.49
N GLU A 232 15.66 -8.83 7.51
CA GLU A 232 16.41 -10.06 7.73
C GLU A 232 17.87 -9.76 8.05
N GLY A 233 18.17 -9.66 9.34
CA GLY A 233 19.52 -9.43 9.83
C GLY A 233 19.74 -8.18 10.65
N LEU A 234 18.68 -7.49 11.10
CA LEU A 234 18.83 -6.48 12.16
C LEU A 234 19.17 -7.22 13.47
N PRO A 235 20.45 -7.26 13.88
CA PRO A 235 20.83 -7.98 15.09
C PRO A 235 20.19 -7.28 16.29
N LEU A 236 19.72 -8.06 17.24
CA LEU A 236 19.39 -7.60 18.58
C LEU A 236 20.66 -6.98 19.18
N VAL A 237 20.74 -5.68 19.19
CA VAL A 237 21.88 -4.93 19.73
C VAL A 237 21.67 -4.75 21.21
N LYS A 238 22.67 -5.07 22.00
CA LYS A 238 22.61 -5.28 23.46
C LYS A 238 22.08 -4.09 24.28
N ASN A 239 22.07 -2.86 23.72
CA ASN A 239 21.62 -1.63 24.39
C ASN A 239 20.80 -0.73 23.46
N SER A 240 20.16 -1.28 22.42
CA SER A 240 19.31 -0.50 21.53
C SER A 240 17.99 -1.21 21.24
N SER A 241 16.97 -0.44 20.92
CA SER A 241 15.67 -0.89 20.44
C SER A 241 15.59 -0.63 18.94
N VAL A 242 15.12 -1.62 18.20
CA VAL A 242 14.79 -1.46 16.78
C VAL A 242 13.29 -1.39 16.66
N THR A 243 12.78 -0.27 16.17
CA THR A 243 11.34 -0.01 16.03
C THR A 243 11.02 0.16 14.56
N SER A 244 10.03 -0.57 14.08
CA SER A 244 9.56 -0.44 12.69
C SER A 244 8.75 0.84 12.51
N TRP A 245 8.73 1.38 11.31
CA TRP A 245 7.88 2.50 10.95
C TRP A 245 6.39 2.25 11.27
N THR A 246 5.92 1.00 11.18
CA THR A 246 4.52 0.62 11.48
C THR A 246 4.15 0.82 12.95
N GLU A 247 5.13 0.77 13.84
CA GLU A 247 4.94 1.03 15.26
C GLU A 247 5.03 2.53 15.59
N ILE A 248 5.85 3.27 14.84
CA ILE A 248 6.07 4.71 15.03
C ILE A 248 4.91 5.51 14.45
N LEU A 249 4.38 5.07 13.30
CA LEU A 249 3.30 5.71 12.55
C LEU A 249 2.10 4.75 12.37
N PRO A 250 1.49 4.31 13.47
CA PRO A 250 0.43 3.31 13.44
C PRO A 250 -0.80 3.79 12.65
N GLU A 251 -1.09 5.10 12.60
CA GLU A 251 -2.22 5.63 11.83
C GLU A 251 -2.06 5.39 10.34
N ILE A 252 -0.85 5.57 9.81
CA ILE A 252 -0.55 5.33 8.41
C ILE A 252 -0.63 3.83 8.13
N ALA A 253 -0.06 3.00 9.01
CA ALA A 253 -0.12 1.55 8.88
C ALA A 253 -1.57 1.01 8.91
N VAL A 254 -2.41 1.55 9.79
CA VAL A 254 -3.85 1.21 9.87
C VAL A 254 -4.58 1.69 8.62
N SER A 255 -4.30 2.89 8.12
CA SER A 255 -4.92 3.43 6.90
C SER A 255 -4.63 2.55 5.68
N ILE A 256 -3.40 2.07 5.53
CA ILE A 256 -3.02 1.15 4.46
C ILE A 256 -3.76 -0.18 4.58
N LYS A 257 -3.77 -0.79 5.77
CA LYS A 257 -4.53 -2.01 6.02
C LYS A 257 -6.03 -1.84 5.75
N PHE A 258 -6.56 -0.66 6.08
CA PHE A 258 -7.96 -0.35 5.78
C PHE A 258 -8.22 -0.32 4.27
N ILE A 259 -7.35 0.32 3.49
CA ILE A 259 -7.45 0.36 2.01
C ILE A 259 -7.38 -1.07 1.44
N ASP A 260 -6.43 -1.87 1.89
CA ASP A 260 -6.28 -3.26 1.44
C ASP A 260 -7.54 -4.08 1.75
N ASN A 261 -8.05 -4.00 2.98
CA ASN A 261 -9.27 -4.70 3.38
C ASN A 261 -10.50 -4.21 2.61
N PHE A 262 -10.62 -2.89 2.42
CA PHE A 262 -11.71 -2.29 1.66
C PHE A 262 -11.71 -2.76 0.20
N THR A 263 -10.55 -2.81 -0.43
CA THR A 263 -10.41 -3.32 -1.81
C THR A 263 -10.82 -4.79 -1.90
N TRP A 264 -10.49 -5.63 -0.91
CA TRP A 264 -10.96 -7.01 -0.85
C TRP A 264 -12.48 -7.10 -0.71
N ILE A 265 -13.10 -6.24 0.10
CA ILE A 265 -14.57 -6.19 0.25
C ILE A 265 -15.22 -5.81 -1.08
N VAL A 266 -14.72 -4.78 -1.76
CA VAL A 266 -15.22 -4.36 -3.08
C VAL A 266 -15.06 -5.48 -4.10
N SER A 267 -13.89 -6.13 -4.15
CA SER A 267 -13.66 -7.28 -5.03
C SER A 267 -14.63 -8.43 -4.76
N LEU A 268 -14.92 -8.71 -3.50
CA LEU A 268 -15.93 -9.73 -3.11
C LEU A 268 -17.32 -9.36 -3.63
N ILE A 269 -17.74 -8.11 -3.50
CA ILE A 269 -19.02 -7.62 -4.01
C ILE A 269 -19.08 -7.82 -5.54
N ILE A 270 -18.02 -7.46 -6.26
CA ILE A 270 -17.95 -7.63 -7.71
C ILE A 270 -18.07 -9.12 -8.08
N VAL A 271 -17.36 -10.01 -7.37
CA VAL A 271 -17.46 -11.47 -7.57
C VAL A 271 -18.90 -11.96 -7.39
N ILE A 272 -19.59 -11.51 -6.35
CA ILE A 272 -20.99 -11.87 -6.10
C ILE A 272 -21.87 -11.42 -7.25
N VAL A 273 -21.76 -10.16 -7.68
CA VAL A 273 -22.57 -9.59 -8.77
C VAL A 273 -22.34 -10.36 -10.09
N VAL A 274 -21.07 -10.60 -10.44
CA VAL A 274 -20.70 -11.37 -11.65
C VAL A 274 -21.24 -12.80 -11.56
N SER A 275 -21.09 -13.46 -10.42
CA SER A 275 -21.57 -14.83 -10.21
C SER A 275 -23.10 -14.94 -10.26
N LEU A 276 -23.83 -13.97 -9.71
CA LEU A 276 -25.30 -13.92 -9.80
C LEU A 276 -25.77 -13.69 -11.24
N GLY A 277 -25.10 -12.80 -11.99
CA GLY A 277 -25.39 -12.58 -13.41
C GLY A 277 -25.23 -13.86 -14.24
N LEU A 278 -24.14 -14.59 -14.00
CA LEU A 278 -23.91 -15.89 -14.63
C LEU A 278 -24.93 -16.94 -14.21
N SER A 279 -25.25 -17.01 -12.91
CA SER A 279 -26.27 -17.94 -12.39
C SER A 279 -27.63 -17.72 -13.07
N ASN A 280 -28.05 -16.45 -13.24
CA ASN A 280 -29.27 -16.12 -13.96
C ASN A 280 -29.22 -16.62 -15.41
N THR A 281 -28.13 -16.39 -16.12
CA THR A 281 -27.97 -16.86 -17.51
C THR A 281 -27.96 -18.39 -17.60
N LEU A 282 -27.33 -19.07 -16.64
CA LEU A 282 -27.37 -20.52 -16.53
C LEU A 282 -28.78 -21.04 -16.27
N MET A 283 -29.58 -20.38 -15.42
CA MET A 283 -30.97 -20.72 -15.15
C MET A 283 -31.79 -20.66 -16.42
N ILE A 284 -31.67 -19.62 -17.23
CA ILE A 284 -32.36 -19.51 -18.53
C ILE A 284 -31.95 -20.69 -19.41
N THR A 285 -30.69 -21.09 -19.46
CA THR A 285 -30.20 -22.25 -20.20
C THR A 285 -30.88 -23.53 -19.76
N PHE A 286 -31.06 -23.69 -18.48
CA PHE A 286 -31.71 -24.85 -17.90
C PHE A 286 -33.17 -24.95 -18.39
N PHE A 287 -33.92 -23.83 -18.30
CA PHE A 287 -35.33 -23.82 -18.73
C PHE A 287 -35.50 -24.11 -20.23
N GLU A 288 -34.63 -23.55 -21.07
CA GLU A 288 -34.65 -23.82 -22.52
C GLU A 288 -34.40 -25.29 -22.86
N ARG A 289 -33.59 -25.99 -22.06
CA ARG A 289 -33.22 -27.40 -22.27
C ARG A 289 -34.03 -28.38 -21.43
N GLU A 290 -35.07 -27.91 -20.71
CA GLU A 290 -35.91 -28.76 -19.84
C GLU A 290 -36.58 -29.92 -20.61
N ALA A 291 -37.07 -29.66 -21.81
CA ALA A 291 -37.67 -30.69 -22.68
C ALA A 291 -36.62 -31.78 -23.10
N GLU A 292 -35.39 -31.38 -23.39
CA GLU A 292 -34.29 -32.31 -23.70
C GLU A 292 -33.99 -33.22 -22.51
N PHE A 293 -33.92 -32.66 -21.29
CA PHE A 293 -33.66 -33.41 -20.06
C PHE A 293 -34.77 -34.39 -19.74
N THR A 294 -36.03 -33.98 -19.95
CA THR A 294 -37.18 -34.85 -19.79
C THR A 294 -37.13 -36.03 -20.77
N SER A 295 -36.80 -35.77 -22.03
CA SER A 295 -36.64 -36.82 -23.05
C SER A 295 -35.53 -37.79 -22.69
N LEU A 296 -34.39 -37.30 -22.18
CA LEU A 296 -33.28 -38.14 -21.72
C LEU A 296 -33.68 -39.02 -20.53
N ASN A 297 -34.47 -38.50 -19.60
CA ASN A 297 -34.98 -39.29 -18.47
C ASN A 297 -35.94 -40.40 -18.95
N ILE A 298 -36.83 -40.13 -19.91
CA ILE A 298 -37.73 -41.12 -20.48
C ILE A 298 -36.98 -42.26 -21.16
N ILE A 299 -35.84 -41.98 -21.78
CA ILE A 299 -34.95 -43.00 -22.44
C ILE A 299 -34.09 -43.76 -21.39
N GLY A 300 -34.19 -43.37 -20.07
CA GLY A 300 -33.52 -44.08 -19.00
C GLY A 300 -32.20 -43.46 -18.52
N ALA A 301 -31.87 -42.22 -18.91
CA ALA A 301 -30.71 -41.50 -18.37
C ALA A 301 -30.93 -41.16 -16.90
N LYS A 302 -29.98 -41.49 -16.04
CA LYS A 302 -30.05 -41.16 -14.61
C LYS A 302 -29.95 -39.65 -14.41
N THR A 303 -30.79 -39.10 -13.52
CA THR A 303 -30.74 -37.67 -13.15
C THR A 303 -29.35 -37.21 -12.71
N THR A 304 -28.62 -38.08 -12.00
CA THR A 304 -27.21 -37.81 -11.61
C THR A 304 -26.28 -37.63 -12.80
N TRP A 305 -26.52 -38.29 -13.90
CA TRP A 305 -25.74 -38.14 -15.13
C TRP A 305 -26.02 -36.78 -15.79
N ILE A 306 -27.30 -36.38 -15.84
CA ILE A 306 -27.74 -35.09 -16.40
C ILE A 306 -27.12 -33.94 -15.57
N THR A 307 -27.25 -33.99 -14.25
CA THR A 307 -26.71 -32.97 -13.35
C THR A 307 -25.19 -32.88 -13.43
N ALA A 308 -24.48 -34.02 -13.48
CA ALA A 308 -23.03 -34.07 -13.65
C ALA A 308 -22.59 -33.47 -14.99
N SER A 309 -23.31 -33.74 -16.09
CA SER A 309 -23.04 -33.14 -17.39
C SER A 309 -23.13 -31.62 -17.35
N LEU A 310 -24.13 -31.07 -16.69
CA LEU A 310 -24.30 -29.64 -16.53
C LEU A 310 -23.20 -28.98 -15.67
N MET A 311 -22.83 -29.63 -14.57
CA MET A 311 -21.73 -29.15 -13.73
C MET A 311 -20.40 -29.13 -14.51
N ILE A 312 -20.11 -30.15 -15.30
CA ILE A 312 -18.92 -30.21 -16.13
C ILE A 312 -18.95 -29.14 -17.23
N GLU A 313 -20.11 -28.88 -17.85
CA GLU A 313 -20.29 -27.82 -18.85
C GLU A 313 -19.91 -26.45 -18.25
N VAL A 314 -20.42 -26.10 -17.06
CA VAL A 314 -20.09 -24.85 -16.38
C VAL A 314 -18.65 -24.82 -15.94
N PHE A 315 -18.11 -25.93 -15.44
CA PHE A 315 -16.72 -26.03 -15.02
C PHE A 315 -15.75 -25.77 -16.20
N ILE A 316 -16.00 -26.37 -17.36
CA ILE A 316 -15.17 -26.15 -18.56
C ILE A 316 -15.24 -24.70 -19.00
N MET A 317 -16.46 -24.12 -19.06
CA MET A 317 -16.69 -22.74 -19.45
C MET A 317 -15.99 -21.77 -18.49
N ALA A 318 -16.15 -21.99 -17.18
CA ALA A 318 -15.51 -21.16 -16.16
C ALA A 318 -13.98 -21.27 -16.24
N SER A 319 -13.43 -22.47 -16.42
CA SER A 319 -11.96 -22.65 -16.57
C SER A 319 -11.41 -21.84 -17.75
N ILE A 320 -12.06 -21.92 -18.91
CA ILE A 320 -11.65 -21.15 -20.08
C ILE A 320 -11.73 -19.65 -19.79
N ALA A 321 -12.85 -19.21 -19.24
CA ALA A 321 -13.07 -17.79 -18.93
C ALA A 321 -12.07 -17.24 -17.89
N LEU A 322 -11.77 -18.00 -16.84
CA LEU A 322 -10.85 -17.58 -15.78
C LEU A 322 -9.39 -17.55 -16.26
N ILE A 323 -9.00 -18.48 -17.13
CA ILE A 323 -7.67 -18.43 -17.78
C ILE A 323 -7.56 -17.17 -18.65
N ILE A 324 -8.56 -16.91 -19.49
CA ILE A 324 -8.59 -15.69 -20.32
C ILE A 324 -8.59 -14.45 -19.43
N GLY A 325 -9.40 -14.45 -18.36
CA GLY A 325 -9.47 -13.35 -17.39
C GLY A 325 -8.14 -13.09 -16.69
N ALA A 326 -7.45 -14.14 -16.24
CA ALA A 326 -6.12 -14.01 -15.65
C ALA A 326 -5.09 -13.42 -16.64
N LEU A 327 -5.14 -13.85 -17.91
CA LEU A 327 -4.30 -13.28 -18.97
C LEU A 327 -4.64 -11.81 -19.25
N LEU A 328 -5.92 -11.45 -19.29
CA LEU A 328 -6.36 -10.04 -19.45
C LEU A 328 -5.91 -9.19 -18.28
N GLY A 329 -6.07 -9.67 -17.04
CA GLY A 329 -5.60 -8.99 -15.84
C GLY A 329 -4.08 -8.81 -15.85
N PHE A 330 -3.33 -9.83 -16.27
CA PHE A 330 -1.87 -9.75 -16.42
C PHE A 330 -1.47 -8.73 -17.50
N PHE A 331 -2.12 -8.78 -18.64
CA PHE A 331 -1.86 -7.83 -19.73
C PHE A 331 -2.14 -6.40 -19.31
N ALA A 332 -3.31 -6.14 -18.68
CA ALA A 332 -3.66 -4.82 -18.18
C ALA A 332 -2.66 -4.33 -17.13
N THR A 333 -2.30 -5.17 -16.16
CA THR A 333 -1.30 -4.84 -15.13
C THR A 333 0.04 -4.48 -15.76
N THR A 334 0.51 -5.26 -16.73
CA THR A 334 1.78 -5.02 -17.43
C THR A 334 1.73 -3.76 -18.28
N LEU A 335 0.61 -3.52 -18.95
CA LEU A 335 0.41 -2.29 -19.75
C LEU A 335 0.54 -1.04 -18.87
N PHE A 336 -0.13 -1.01 -17.72
CA PHE A 336 -0.07 0.13 -16.80
C PHE A 336 1.18 0.17 -15.92
N HIS A 337 2.00 -0.85 -15.95
CA HIS A 337 3.37 -0.79 -15.44
C HIS A 337 4.27 0.06 -16.35
N TYR A 338 4.19 -0.15 -17.67
CA TYR A 338 4.99 0.60 -18.65
C TYR A 338 4.39 1.97 -18.99
N TYR A 339 3.07 2.11 -18.91
CA TYR A 339 2.32 3.36 -19.14
C TYR A 339 1.58 3.74 -17.85
N PRO A 340 2.26 4.40 -16.89
CA PRO A 340 1.66 4.73 -15.59
C PRO A 340 0.39 5.54 -15.73
N ILE A 341 -0.57 5.27 -14.85
CA ILE A 341 -1.84 6.00 -14.81
C ILE A 341 -1.60 7.36 -14.17
N ASN A 342 -1.95 8.43 -14.88
CA ASN A 342 -1.99 9.77 -14.30
C ASN A 342 -3.34 9.99 -13.61
N ILE A 343 -3.32 10.03 -12.27
CA ILE A 343 -4.52 10.23 -11.46
C ILE A 343 -4.94 11.71 -11.35
N GLU A 344 -4.13 12.68 -11.78
CA GLU A 344 -4.52 14.10 -11.83
C GLU A 344 -5.77 14.32 -12.66
N PHE A 345 -5.97 13.52 -13.71
CA PHE A 345 -7.17 13.58 -14.52
C PHE A 345 -8.45 13.38 -13.70
N PHE A 346 -8.42 12.50 -12.70
CA PHE A 346 -9.59 12.21 -11.85
C PHE A 346 -9.77 13.23 -10.72
N THR A 347 -8.75 13.99 -10.38
CA THR A 347 -8.79 14.98 -9.28
C THR A 347 -8.93 16.41 -9.76
N GLY A 348 -9.02 16.63 -11.08
CA GLY A 348 -9.08 17.96 -11.67
C GLY A 348 -7.81 18.78 -11.42
N GLY A 349 -6.64 18.12 -11.40
CA GLY A 349 -5.34 18.75 -11.16
C GLY A 349 -5.04 19.09 -9.69
N LYS A 350 -5.91 18.64 -8.75
CA LYS A 350 -5.65 18.83 -7.32
C LYS A 350 -4.79 17.68 -6.78
N PRO A 351 -3.80 17.97 -5.94
CA PRO A 351 -3.00 16.93 -5.31
C PRO A 351 -3.89 16.05 -4.40
N ILE A 352 -3.69 14.74 -4.44
CA ILE A 352 -4.33 13.81 -3.50
C ILE A 352 -3.46 13.77 -2.25
N ILE A 353 -4.05 14.15 -1.12
CA ILE A 353 -3.37 14.12 0.18
C ILE A 353 -3.91 12.92 0.98
N MET A 354 -3.02 12.04 1.42
CA MET A 354 -3.35 10.91 2.28
C MET A 354 -2.35 10.80 3.43
N GLY A 355 -2.86 10.79 4.67
CA GLY A 355 -2.00 10.75 5.87
C GLY A 355 -1.05 11.94 6.00
N GLY A 356 -1.42 13.11 5.46
CA GLY A 356 -0.57 14.31 5.49
C GLY A 356 0.51 14.35 4.40
N MET A 357 0.44 13.47 3.38
CA MET A 357 1.38 13.38 2.27
C MET A 357 0.67 13.49 0.95
N THR A 358 1.34 14.09 -0.04
CA THR A 358 0.84 14.10 -1.42
C THR A 358 1.26 12.85 -2.15
N ILE A 359 0.29 12.24 -2.80
CA ILE A 359 0.49 11.10 -3.67
C ILE A 359 1.01 11.61 -5.02
N LYS A 360 2.09 11.01 -5.52
CA LYS A 360 2.54 11.28 -6.89
C LYS A 360 1.42 10.96 -7.87
N PRO A 361 1.18 11.84 -8.86
CA PRO A 361 0.06 11.66 -9.78
C PRO A 361 0.21 10.45 -10.72
N LEU A 362 1.42 9.93 -10.88
CA LEU A 362 1.74 8.80 -11.76
C LEU A 362 1.88 7.53 -10.94
N ILE A 363 0.90 6.63 -11.03
CA ILE A 363 0.93 5.33 -10.35
C ILE A 363 1.37 4.24 -11.34
N LYS A 364 2.48 3.55 -11.02
CA LYS A 364 2.92 2.34 -11.69
C LYS A 364 2.27 1.12 -11.03
N ILE A 365 1.70 0.22 -11.85
CA ILE A 365 1.07 -0.98 -11.33
C ILE A 365 2.07 -2.12 -11.33
N TYR A 366 2.23 -2.78 -10.19
CA TYR A 366 3.09 -3.95 -10.01
C TYR A 366 2.26 -5.21 -9.91
N SER A 367 2.73 -6.28 -10.53
CA SER A 367 2.07 -7.57 -10.51
C SER A 367 2.32 -8.31 -9.19
N VAL A 368 1.26 -8.74 -8.52
CA VAL A 368 1.31 -9.59 -7.33
C VAL A 368 0.86 -10.99 -7.72
N PRO A 369 1.78 -11.99 -7.76
CA PRO A 369 1.48 -13.34 -8.26
C PRO A 369 0.30 -14.04 -7.56
N GLN A 370 0.07 -13.71 -6.30
CA GLN A 370 -0.98 -14.32 -5.48
C GLN A 370 -2.39 -14.05 -6.04
N TYR A 371 -2.66 -12.89 -6.62
CA TYR A 371 -3.98 -12.52 -7.12
C TYR A 371 -4.42 -13.35 -8.33
N TYR A 372 -3.46 -13.87 -9.13
CA TYR A 372 -3.76 -14.66 -10.33
C TYR A 372 -4.31 -16.06 -10.04
N TRP A 373 -4.18 -16.55 -8.81
CA TRP A 373 -4.80 -17.81 -8.41
C TRP A 373 -5.90 -17.62 -7.35
N GLN A 374 -5.79 -16.62 -6.48
CA GLN A 374 -6.79 -16.34 -5.43
C GLN A 374 -8.13 -15.88 -6.04
N VAL A 375 -8.09 -14.94 -7.00
CA VAL A 375 -9.31 -14.43 -7.65
C VAL A 375 -10.05 -15.52 -8.43
N PRO A 376 -9.42 -16.29 -9.32
CA PRO A 376 -10.08 -17.43 -9.96
C PRO A 376 -10.66 -18.44 -8.96
N LEU A 377 -9.95 -18.77 -7.89
CA LEU A 377 -10.43 -19.69 -6.87
C LEU A 377 -11.69 -19.15 -6.18
N MET A 378 -11.69 -17.86 -5.83
CA MET A 378 -12.82 -17.20 -5.21
C MET A 378 -14.04 -17.19 -6.14
N ILE A 379 -13.87 -16.89 -7.43
CA ILE A 379 -14.93 -16.92 -8.42
C ILE A 379 -15.49 -18.35 -8.57
N TYR A 380 -14.64 -19.37 -8.61
CA TYR A 380 -15.09 -20.77 -8.63
C TYR A 380 -15.93 -21.13 -7.42
N ALA A 381 -15.51 -20.73 -6.23
CA ALA A 381 -16.26 -21.02 -5.01
C ALA A 381 -17.69 -20.42 -5.07
N PHE A 382 -17.80 -19.17 -5.52
CA PHE A 382 -19.10 -18.50 -5.68
C PHE A 382 -19.94 -19.10 -6.80
N LEU A 383 -19.34 -19.51 -7.92
CA LEU A 383 -20.06 -20.20 -8.99
C LEU A 383 -20.66 -21.53 -8.52
N ILE A 384 -19.90 -22.31 -7.74
CA ILE A 384 -20.41 -23.56 -7.16
C ILE A 384 -21.60 -23.27 -6.23
N LEU A 385 -21.48 -22.26 -5.37
CA LEU A 385 -22.58 -21.86 -4.46
C LEU A 385 -23.83 -21.44 -5.22
N THR A 386 -23.69 -20.62 -6.26
CA THR A 386 -24.84 -20.14 -7.05
C THR A 386 -25.48 -21.25 -7.88
N MET A 387 -24.75 -22.30 -8.24
CA MET A 387 -25.28 -23.45 -8.96
C MET A 387 -26.12 -24.41 -8.09
N ILE A 388 -26.02 -24.34 -6.76
CA ILE A 388 -26.79 -25.21 -5.87
C ILE A 388 -28.29 -25.08 -6.14
N TYR A 389 -28.78 -23.86 -6.30
CA TYR A 389 -30.21 -23.60 -6.52
C TYR A 389 -30.74 -24.21 -7.84
N PRO A 390 -30.12 -23.95 -9.00
CA PRO A 390 -30.50 -24.62 -10.26
C PRO A 390 -30.52 -26.14 -10.16
N LEU A 391 -29.45 -26.71 -9.58
CA LEU A 391 -29.32 -28.16 -9.45
C LEU A 391 -30.43 -28.81 -8.61
N ILE A 392 -30.76 -28.21 -7.45
CA ILE A 392 -31.86 -28.70 -6.61
C ILE A 392 -33.18 -28.68 -7.38
N ARG A 393 -33.42 -27.65 -8.19
CA ARG A 393 -34.63 -27.53 -8.98
C ARG A 393 -34.75 -28.60 -10.07
N VAL A 394 -33.65 -28.91 -10.77
CA VAL A 394 -33.58 -30.01 -11.73
C VAL A 394 -33.87 -31.35 -11.06
N ILE A 395 -33.23 -31.63 -9.91
CA ILE A 395 -33.42 -32.88 -9.19
C ILE A 395 -34.90 -33.06 -8.71
N ARG A 396 -35.50 -31.99 -8.18
CA ARG A 396 -36.91 -32.04 -7.72
C ARG A 396 -37.88 -32.31 -8.85
N ARG A 397 -37.73 -31.64 -10.01
CA ARG A 397 -38.60 -31.85 -11.16
C ARG A 397 -38.45 -33.22 -11.80
N SER A 398 -37.23 -33.74 -11.90
CA SER A 398 -36.97 -35.09 -12.39
C SER A 398 -37.61 -36.16 -11.50
N LYS A 399 -37.77 -35.95 -10.20
CA LYS A 399 -38.46 -36.86 -9.28
C LYS A 399 -39.98 -36.81 -9.42
N ASN A 400 -40.54 -35.68 -9.85
CA ASN A 400 -41.97 -35.49 -10.01
C ASN A 400 -42.48 -35.91 -11.41
N ALA A 401 -41.57 -36.23 -12.34
CA ALA A 401 -41.88 -36.64 -13.72
C ALA A 401 -41.87 -38.19 -13.88
N VAL A 402 -41.55 -38.92 -12.84
CA VAL A 402 -41.62 -40.37 -12.68
C VAL A 402 -42.72 -40.71 -11.69
#